data_556c0b1d065cd1e544deb01458ea6ace
#
_entry.id   556c0b1d065cd1e544deb01458ea6ace
#
_cell.length_a   1.000
_cell.length_b   1.000
_cell.length_c   1.000
_cell.angle_alpha   90.00
_cell.angle_beta   90.00
_cell.angle_gamma   90.00
#
_symmetry.space_group_name_H-M   'P 1'
#
loop_
_entity.id
_entity.type
_entity.pdbx_description
1 polymer ?
#
loop_
_entity_poly.entity_id
_entity_poly.type
_entity_poly.pdbx_seq_one_letter_code
_entity_poly.pdbx_strand_id
1 'polypeptide(L)'
;MLGQVEAVDLVKQFRTFKRKEGLWGAVQDLFSREYSTLRAVNGVSFSIQPGEMVGYIGPNGAGKSTSVKMLTGILVPTSGEVRANGHVPYRERMAYTRTIGVVFGQRTQLWWDIAVVESFRLLKQIYDVSDADYEARMARFDEILEVNRYLHQPVRKLSLGERMRCDMAAALIHNPPLLFLDEPTIGLDLLAKENIRQFLKEVNRNFGTTVLLTTHDLSDIEELCDRLMIIDRGRILFDGPLDELKRMLWRQTQIKFELKDTAQGAAIEAFNLPGVGKERLDDLTYRLSFDREDFTSGDVIRHVVSAAEIRDIFIEAESIEDIVKRIYTGGTIPELQRR
;
A
#
# COMPACT_ATOMS: atom_id res chain seq x y z
N MET A 1 -21.94 -0.71 11.00
CA MET A 1 -21.76 -2.17 10.83
C MET A 1 -20.34 -2.54 11.25
N LEU A 2 -20.10 -3.76 11.72
CA LEU A 2 -18.75 -4.23 12.03
C LEU A 2 -17.95 -4.41 10.72
N GLY A 3 -16.68 -4.05 10.73
CA GLY A 3 -15.82 -4.07 9.53
C GLY A 3 -15.96 -2.85 8.61
N GLN A 4 -16.85 -1.90 8.89
CA GLN A 4 -17.05 -0.71 8.06
C GLN A 4 -16.15 0.44 8.50
N VAL A 5 -15.60 1.17 7.53
CA VAL A 5 -14.90 2.45 7.74
C VAL A 5 -15.53 3.52 6.85
N GLU A 6 -15.76 4.69 7.42
CA GLU A 6 -16.24 5.87 6.70
C GLU A 6 -15.41 7.08 7.10
N ALA A 7 -14.87 7.78 6.14
CA ALA A 7 -14.10 8.99 6.29
C ALA A 7 -14.73 10.09 5.43
N VAL A 8 -14.99 11.26 6.02
CA VAL A 8 -15.61 12.40 5.34
C VAL A 8 -14.78 13.65 5.57
N ASP A 9 -14.25 14.19 4.49
CA ASP A 9 -13.46 15.44 4.46
C ASP A 9 -12.36 15.50 5.53
N LEU A 10 -11.65 14.37 5.74
CA LEU A 10 -10.61 14.30 6.73
C LEU A 10 -9.46 15.24 6.41
N VAL A 11 -9.13 16.08 7.38
CA VAL A 11 -7.98 16.99 7.32
C VAL A 11 -7.10 16.79 8.54
N LYS A 12 -5.78 16.71 8.31
CA LYS A 12 -4.79 16.79 9.37
C LYS A 12 -3.73 17.82 9.05
N GLN A 13 -3.62 18.80 9.91
CA GLN A 13 -2.62 19.86 9.85
C GLN A 13 -1.67 19.73 11.04
N PHE A 14 -0.37 19.85 10.76
CA PHE A 14 0.66 19.98 11.79
C PHE A 14 1.22 21.40 11.75
N ARG A 15 1.32 22.03 12.91
CA ARG A 15 2.01 23.31 13.05
C ARG A 15 3.44 23.01 13.46
N THR A 16 4.39 23.42 12.62
CA THR A 16 5.82 23.28 12.87
C THR A 16 6.41 24.66 13.10
N PHE A 17 7.18 24.79 14.15
CA PHE A 17 7.89 26.02 14.44
C PHE A 17 9.09 26.15 13.49
N LYS A 18 9.17 27.26 12.75
CA LYS A 18 10.28 27.55 11.86
C LYS A 18 11.39 28.23 12.67
N ARG A 19 12.40 27.44 13.08
CA ARG A 19 13.56 28.00 13.78
C ARG A 19 14.39 28.85 12.83
N LYS A 20 14.71 30.08 13.25
CA LYS A 20 15.66 30.92 12.56
C LYS A 20 17.08 30.50 12.96
N GLU A 21 17.99 30.47 11.99
CA GLU A 21 19.37 30.05 12.25
C GLU A 21 20.16 31.15 12.96
N GLY A 22 21.07 30.72 13.83
CA GLY A 22 22.02 31.60 14.55
C GLY A 22 21.51 32.16 15.88
N LEU A 23 22.45 32.72 16.69
CA LEU A 23 22.15 33.26 18.04
C LEU A 23 21.14 34.40 18.01
N TRP A 24 21.21 35.29 17.02
CA TRP A 24 20.23 36.37 16.83
C TRP A 24 18.86 35.85 16.40
N GLY A 25 18.81 34.74 15.59
CA GLY A 25 17.59 34.06 15.26
C GLY A 25 16.89 33.49 16.48
N ALA A 26 17.64 32.88 17.39
CA ALA A 26 17.11 32.33 18.63
C ALA A 26 16.51 33.43 19.56
N VAL A 27 17.10 34.62 19.59
CA VAL A 27 16.56 35.77 20.34
C VAL A 27 15.28 36.32 19.68
N GLN A 28 15.25 36.39 18.34
CA GLN A 28 14.05 36.81 17.62
C GLN A 28 12.91 35.80 17.76
N ASP A 29 13.19 34.47 17.81
CA ASP A 29 12.20 33.42 18.00
C ASP A 29 11.50 33.48 19.38
N LEU A 30 12.13 34.12 20.38
CA LEU A 30 11.50 34.39 21.69
C LEU A 30 10.36 35.43 21.61
N PHE A 31 10.46 36.38 20.66
CA PHE A 31 9.50 37.47 20.50
C PHE A 31 8.56 37.33 19.31
N SER A 32 8.95 36.54 18.29
CA SER A 32 8.17 36.36 17.05
C SER A 32 8.25 34.89 16.57
N ARG A 33 7.22 34.11 16.90
CA ARG A 33 7.13 32.69 16.49
C ARG A 33 6.45 32.58 15.13
N GLU A 34 7.22 32.31 14.09
CA GLU A 34 6.67 31.93 12.79
C GLU A 34 6.33 30.43 12.77
N TYR A 35 5.07 30.13 12.47
CA TYR A 35 4.62 28.74 12.30
C TYR A 35 4.42 28.44 10.83
N SER A 36 5.01 27.35 10.35
CA SER A 36 4.61 26.74 9.09
C SER A 36 3.53 25.69 9.34
N THR A 37 2.52 25.64 8.50
CA THR A 37 1.46 24.65 8.59
C THR A 37 1.65 23.63 7.48
N LEU A 38 1.87 22.36 7.86
CA LEU A 38 1.92 21.24 6.94
C LEU A 38 0.57 20.54 6.94
N ARG A 39 -0.11 20.52 5.80
CA ARG A 39 -1.32 19.71 5.60
C ARG A 39 -0.93 18.32 5.15
N ALA A 40 -0.85 17.38 6.08
CA ALA A 40 -0.49 15.99 5.79
C ALA A 40 -1.66 15.19 5.19
N VAL A 41 -2.91 15.54 5.54
CA VAL A 41 -4.14 15.02 4.93
C VAL A 41 -5.04 16.22 4.65
N ASN A 42 -5.66 16.27 3.47
CA ASN A 42 -6.30 17.47 2.94
C ASN A 42 -7.62 17.14 2.22
N GLY A 43 -8.68 16.89 3.00
CA GLY A 43 -10.03 16.61 2.47
C GLY A 43 -10.16 15.21 1.90
N VAL A 44 -9.71 14.18 2.64
CA VAL A 44 -9.82 12.78 2.22
C VAL A 44 -11.18 12.23 2.61
N SER A 45 -11.91 11.71 1.62
CA SER A 45 -13.22 11.06 1.81
C SER A 45 -13.24 9.71 1.12
N PHE A 46 -13.65 8.66 1.84
CA PHE A 46 -13.83 7.30 1.32
C PHE A 46 -14.70 6.46 2.26
N SER A 47 -15.19 5.34 1.77
CA SER A 47 -15.83 4.32 2.59
C SER A 47 -15.25 2.94 2.28
N ILE A 48 -15.10 2.08 3.29
CA ILE A 48 -14.69 0.68 3.13
C ILE A 48 -15.82 -0.17 3.67
N GLN A 49 -16.25 -1.16 2.88
CA GLN A 49 -17.33 -2.06 3.27
C GLN A 49 -16.78 -3.26 4.07
N PRO A 50 -17.63 -3.91 4.89
CA PRO A 50 -17.24 -5.12 5.62
C PRO A 50 -16.70 -6.21 4.68
N GLY A 51 -15.56 -6.81 5.06
CA GLY A 51 -14.89 -7.87 4.29
C GLY A 51 -14.06 -7.39 3.10
N GLU A 52 -14.03 -6.09 2.76
CA GLU A 52 -13.14 -5.58 1.73
C GLU A 52 -11.67 -5.66 2.16
N MET A 53 -10.80 -5.98 1.20
CA MET A 53 -9.36 -5.83 1.32
C MET A 53 -8.90 -4.70 0.41
N VAL A 54 -8.51 -3.57 1.01
CA VAL A 54 -8.24 -2.32 0.31
C VAL A 54 -6.78 -1.93 0.44
N GLY A 55 -6.13 -1.71 -0.70
CA GLY A 55 -4.80 -1.12 -0.76
C GLY A 55 -4.85 0.40 -0.64
N TYR A 56 -3.97 0.99 0.17
CA TYR A 56 -3.85 2.44 0.33
C TYR A 56 -2.41 2.86 0.08
N ILE A 57 -2.12 3.26 -1.14
CA ILE A 57 -0.76 3.53 -1.61
C ILE A 57 -0.52 5.01 -1.90
N GLY A 58 0.75 5.39 -1.92
CA GLY A 58 1.18 6.76 -2.20
C GLY A 58 2.68 6.92 -1.95
N PRO A 59 3.32 7.99 -2.45
CA PRO A 59 4.72 8.26 -2.19
C PRO A 59 4.99 8.53 -0.69
N ASN A 60 6.26 8.55 -0.32
CA ASN A 60 6.64 8.94 1.04
C ASN A 60 6.19 10.38 1.30
N GLY A 61 5.56 10.60 2.46
CA GLY A 61 4.99 11.90 2.80
C GLY A 61 3.61 12.20 2.20
N ALA A 62 3.01 11.29 1.41
CA ALA A 62 1.68 11.49 0.83
C ALA A 62 0.53 11.58 1.85
N GLY A 63 0.75 11.11 3.09
CA GLY A 63 -0.26 11.16 4.16
C GLY A 63 -0.77 9.79 4.62
N LYS A 64 -0.31 8.66 4.06
CA LYS A 64 -0.75 7.29 4.37
C LYS A 64 -0.79 6.99 5.87
N SER A 65 0.37 6.95 6.51
CA SER A 65 0.47 6.65 7.96
C SER A 65 -0.24 7.69 8.84
N THR A 66 -0.40 8.94 8.36
CA THR A 66 -1.19 9.95 9.05
C THR A 66 -2.67 9.60 9.00
N SER A 67 -3.18 9.18 7.84
CA SER A 67 -4.55 8.69 7.67
C SER A 67 -4.80 7.47 8.54
N VAL A 68 -3.95 6.45 8.48
CA VAL A 68 -4.06 5.24 9.32
C VAL A 68 -4.09 5.60 10.81
N LYS A 69 -3.25 6.53 11.27
CA LYS A 69 -3.26 6.98 12.68
C LYS A 69 -4.55 7.71 13.07
N MET A 70 -5.22 8.40 12.15
CA MET A 70 -6.54 8.97 12.42
C MET A 70 -7.62 7.89 12.47
N LEU A 71 -7.59 6.94 11.53
CA LEU A 71 -8.52 5.81 11.49
C LEU A 71 -8.40 4.90 12.72
N THR A 72 -7.20 4.72 13.24
CA THR A 72 -6.94 3.93 14.46
C THR A 72 -7.14 4.71 15.77
N GLY A 73 -7.53 5.99 15.71
CA GLY A 73 -7.76 6.83 16.89
C GLY A 73 -6.49 7.31 17.60
N ILE A 74 -5.30 7.11 17.02
CA ILE A 74 -4.03 7.61 17.55
C ILE A 74 -3.92 9.13 17.35
N LEU A 75 -4.42 9.63 16.20
CA LEU A 75 -4.45 11.06 15.90
C LEU A 75 -5.89 11.56 15.80
N VAL A 76 -6.13 12.75 16.36
CA VAL A 76 -7.39 13.47 16.19
C VAL A 76 -7.32 14.25 14.88
N PRO A 77 -8.31 14.17 13.98
CA PRO A 77 -8.41 15.03 12.81
C PRO A 77 -8.44 16.51 13.19
N THR A 78 -7.92 17.38 12.33
CA THR A 78 -8.06 18.83 12.48
C THR A 78 -9.48 19.28 12.09
N SER A 79 -10.06 18.64 11.07
CA SER A 79 -11.46 18.77 10.66
C SER A 79 -11.90 17.51 9.88
N GLY A 80 -13.19 17.39 9.58
CA GLY A 80 -13.80 16.22 9.01
C GLY A 80 -14.16 15.18 10.07
N GLU A 81 -14.77 14.09 9.62
CA GLU A 81 -15.24 13.02 10.49
C GLU A 81 -14.71 11.66 10.04
N VAL A 82 -14.50 10.75 11.00
CA VAL A 82 -14.22 9.35 10.76
C VAL A 82 -15.08 8.50 11.68
N ARG A 83 -15.68 7.46 11.09
CA ARG A 83 -16.40 6.40 11.78
C ARG A 83 -15.85 5.04 11.35
N ALA A 84 -15.58 4.19 12.31
CA ALA A 84 -15.11 2.83 12.06
C ALA A 84 -15.76 1.88 13.06
N ASN A 85 -16.29 0.76 12.60
CA ASN A 85 -17.07 -0.18 13.43
C ASN A 85 -18.21 0.48 14.22
N GLY A 86 -18.79 1.58 13.71
CA GLY A 86 -19.84 2.34 14.39
C GLY A 86 -19.33 3.36 15.42
N HIS A 87 -18.03 3.40 15.70
CA HIS A 87 -17.39 4.30 16.66
C HIS A 87 -16.73 5.49 15.99
N VAL A 88 -16.58 6.59 16.76
CA VAL A 88 -15.66 7.68 16.42
C VAL A 88 -14.31 7.39 17.09
N PRO A 89 -13.27 6.97 16.35
CA PRO A 89 -12.04 6.38 16.90
C PRO A 89 -11.37 7.14 18.03
N TYR A 90 -11.29 8.45 17.92
CA TYR A 90 -10.60 9.32 18.88
C TYR A 90 -11.48 9.73 20.08
N ARG A 91 -12.83 9.58 19.99
CA ARG A 91 -13.76 9.89 21.08
C ARG A 91 -14.07 8.67 21.94
N GLU A 92 -14.21 7.51 21.30
CA GLU A 92 -14.62 6.25 21.93
C GLU A 92 -13.47 5.24 21.98
N ARG A 93 -12.26 5.73 22.22
CA ARG A 93 -11.01 4.99 22.04
C ARG A 93 -10.98 3.63 22.72
N MET A 94 -11.45 3.52 23.98
CA MET A 94 -11.43 2.27 24.73
C MET A 94 -12.34 1.20 24.14
N ALA A 95 -13.55 1.55 23.71
CA ALA A 95 -14.48 0.64 23.06
C ALA A 95 -13.98 0.30 21.65
N TYR A 96 -13.52 1.29 20.90
CA TYR A 96 -13.06 1.13 19.54
C TYR A 96 -11.83 0.24 19.40
N THR A 97 -10.79 0.41 20.24
CA THR A 97 -9.56 -0.38 20.16
C THR A 97 -9.78 -1.88 20.40
N ARG A 98 -10.86 -2.26 21.06
CA ARG A 98 -11.27 -3.67 21.22
C ARG A 98 -11.81 -4.30 19.93
N THR A 99 -12.15 -3.49 18.94
CA THR A 99 -12.76 -3.92 17.68
C THR A 99 -11.81 -3.86 16.48
N ILE A 100 -10.56 -3.49 16.70
CA ILE A 100 -9.58 -3.35 15.62
C ILE A 100 -8.28 -4.09 15.95
N GLY A 101 -7.65 -4.65 14.91
CA GLY A 101 -6.25 -5.03 14.92
C GLY A 101 -5.42 -3.97 14.20
N VAL A 102 -4.20 -3.72 14.69
CA VAL A 102 -3.29 -2.76 14.05
C VAL A 102 -1.89 -3.34 14.04
N VAL A 103 -1.23 -3.28 12.89
CA VAL A 103 0.19 -3.63 12.76
C VAL A 103 0.93 -2.48 12.09
N PHE A 104 2.00 -1.99 12.74
CA PHE A 104 2.90 -1.00 12.18
C PHE A 104 4.23 -1.68 11.85
N GLY A 105 4.59 -1.77 10.56
CA GLY A 105 5.74 -2.56 10.09
C GLY A 105 7.09 -2.21 10.74
N GLN A 106 7.24 -0.97 11.20
CA GLN A 106 8.47 -0.52 11.85
C GLN A 106 8.42 -0.57 13.40
N ARG A 107 7.28 -0.93 13.99
CA ARG A 107 7.08 -0.94 15.44
C ARG A 107 6.33 -2.20 15.85
N THR A 108 6.89 -2.92 16.82
CA THR A 108 6.19 -4.05 17.42
C THR A 108 5.22 -3.59 18.51
N GLN A 109 4.11 -4.29 18.62
CA GLN A 109 3.18 -4.18 19.74
C GLN A 109 3.53 -5.14 20.89
N LEU A 110 4.47 -6.07 20.64
CA LEU A 110 4.93 -7.03 21.64
C LEU A 110 5.93 -6.37 22.60
N TRP A 111 5.97 -6.84 23.83
CA TRP A 111 6.91 -6.33 24.84
C TRP A 111 8.32 -6.84 24.59
N TRP A 112 9.24 -5.92 24.40
CA TRP A 112 10.59 -6.14 23.86
C TRP A 112 11.45 -7.13 24.65
N ASP A 113 11.36 -7.09 25.99
CA ASP A 113 12.24 -7.84 26.87
C ASP A 113 11.66 -9.17 27.40
N ILE A 114 10.39 -9.44 27.14
CA ILE A 114 9.73 -10.68 27.58
C ILE A 114 9.55 -11.66 26.42
N ALA A 115 9.29 -12.92 26.75
CA ALA A 115 8.97 -13.93 25.75
C ALA A 115 7.67 -13.61 25.02
N VAL A 116 7.57 -14.00 23.74
CA VAL A 116 6.37 -13.77 22.91
C VAL A 116 5.11 -14.29 23.57
N VAL A 117 5.18 -15.49 24.16
CA VAL A 117 4.04 -16.12 24.86
C VAL A 117 3.49 -15.26 25.98
N GLU A 118 4.35 -14.56 26.71
CA GLU A 118 3.89 -13.66 27.78
C GLU A 118 3.18 -12.44 27.23
N SER A 119 3.66 -11.90 26.10
CA SER A 119 2.94 -10.84 25.38
C SER A 119 1.57 -11.31 24.90
N PHE A 120 1.47 -12.52 24.36
CA PHE A 120 0.21 -13.09 23.90
C PHE A 120 -0.77 -13.33 25.05
N ARG A 121 -0.30 -13.84 26.21
CA ARG A 121 -1.11 -14.00 27.41
C ARG A 121 -1.66 -12.67 27.93
N LEU A 122 -0.82 -11.63 27.94
CA LEU A 122 -1.26 -10.28 28.31
C LEU A 122 -2.34 -9.74 27.37
N LEU A 123 -2.13 -9.88 26.05
CA LEU A 123 -3.13 -9.47 25.05
C LEU A 123 -4.43 -10.24 25.20
N LYS A 124 -4.37 -11.57 25.42
CA LYS A 124 -5.54 -12.38 25.72
C LYS A 124 -6.36 -11.82 26.90
N GLN A 125 -5.69 -11.43 27.99
CA GLN A 125 -6.36 -10.84 29.16
C GLN A 125 -6.90 -9.43 28.88
N ILE A 126 -6.14 -8.57 28.18
CA ILE A 126 -6.55 -7.21 27.82
C ILE A 126 -7.85 -7.24 26.98
N TYR A 127 -7.93 -8.17 26.05
CA TYR A 127 -9.06 -8.31 25.12
C TYR A 127 -10.15 -9.26 25.64
N ASP A 128 -10.00 -9.85 26.83
CA ASP A 128 -10.95 -10.79 27.45
C ASP A 128 -11.29 -12.00 26.55
N VAL A 129 -10.25 -12.61 25.98
CA VAL A 129 -10.38 -13.76 25.08
C VAL A 129 -10.45 -15.04 25.91
N SER A 130 -11.46 -15.90 25.65
CA SER A 130 -11.60 -17.20 26.32
C SER A 130 -10.41 -18.13 26.05
N ASP A 131 -10.15 -19.09 26.97
CA ASP A 131 -9.07 -20.07 26.76
C ASP A 131 -9.29 -20.87 25.47
N ALA A 132 -10.51 -21.33 25.23
CA ALA A 132 -10.86 -22.13 24.05
C ALA A 132 -10.64 -21.37 22.75
N ASP A 133 -11.07 -20.08 22.67
CA ASP A 133 -10.86 -19.25 21.51
C ASP A 133 -9.38 -18.94 21.27
N TYR A 134 -8.65 -18.70 22.37
CA TYR A 134 -7.22 -18.45 22.29
C TYR A 134 -6.47 -19.65 21.74
N GLU A 135 -6.71 -20.85 22.29
CA GLU A 135 -6.06 -22.09 21.84
C GLU A 135 -6.39 -22.40 20.37
N ALA A 136 -7.67 -22.28 19.98
CA ALA A 136 -8.09 -22.51 18.60
C ALA A 136 -7.40 -21.53 17.62
N ARG A 137 -7.30 -20.25 17.98
CA ARG A 137 -6.62 -19.24 17.16
C ARG A 137 -5.12 -19.46 17.10
N MET A 138 -4.48 -19.78 18.23
CA MET A 138 -3.06 -20.06 18.27
C MET A 138 -2.67 -21.27 17.41
N ALA A 139 -3.47 -22.34 17.44
CA ALA A 139 -3.26 -23.49 16.57
C ALA A 139 -3.30 -23.09 15.09
N ARG A 140 -4.28 -22.25 14.70
CA ARG A 140 -4.40 -21.77 13.33
C ARG A 140 -3.30 -20.78 12.92
N PHE A 141 -2.88 -19.90 13.82
CA PHE A 141 -1.76 -19.00 13.53
C PHE A 141 -0.46 -19.78 13.36
N ASP A 142 -0.29 -20.89 14.06
CA ASP A 142 0.90 -21.73 13.95
C ASP A 142 0.99 -22.46 12.61
N GLU A 143 -0.14 -22.89 12.05
CA GLU A 143 -0.20 -23.58 10.74
C GLU A 143 0.47 -22.75 9.61
N ILE A 144 0.34 -21.40 9.65
CA ILE A 144 0.82 -20.54 8.55
C ILE A 144 2.02 -19.71 8.98
N LEU A 145 1.94 -19.11 10.18
CA LEU A 145 2.96 -18.18 10.67
C LEU A 145 4.07 -18.88 11.47
N GLU A 146 3.89 -20.17 11.81
CA GLU A 146 4.82 -21.00 12.60
C GLU A 146 5.22 -20.33 13.93
N VAL A 147 4.25 -19.64 14.58
CA VAL A 147 4.51 -18.82 15.77
C VAL A 147 5.04 -19.61 16.96
N ASN A 148 4.71 -20.91 17.06
CA ASN A 148 5.15 -21.77 18.16
C ASN A 148 6.68 -21.87 18.27
N ARG A 149 7.39 -21.72 17.15
CA ARG A 149 8.87 -21.70 17.12
C ARG A 149 9.48 -20.54 17.92
N TYR A 150 8.70 -19.46 18.10
CA TYR A 150 9.17 -18.19 18.65
C TYR A 150 8.60 -17.89 20.04
N LEU A 151 7.59 -18.64 20.51
CA LEU A 151 6.84 -18.35 21.74
C LEU A 151 7.71 -18.15 22.98
N HIS A 152 8.77 -18.94 23.13
CA HIS A 152 9.64 -18.89 24.31
C HIS A 152 10.84 -17.96 24.16
N GLN A 153 10.94 -17.26 23.05
CA GLN A 153 12.04 -16.32 22.82
C GLN A 153 11.63 -14.89 23.21
N PRO A 154 12.52 -14.10 23.82
CA PRO A 154 12.30 -12.67 24.01
C PRO A 154 12.20 -11.98 22.66
N VAL A 155 11.24 -11.04 22.50
CA VAL A 155 10.95 -10.33 21.24
C VAL A 155 12.19 -9.70 20.62
N ARG A 156 13.10 -9.16 21.45
CA ARG A 156 14.38 -8.56 21.00
C ARG A 156 15.33 -9.50 20.26
N LYS A 157 15.16 -10.81 20.40
CA LYS A 157 16.00 -11.82 19.73
C LYS A 157 15.45 -12.26 18.38
N LEU A 158 14.23 -11.88 18.06
CA LEU A 158 13.60 -12.23 16.80
C LEU A 158 14.14 -11.38 15.65
N SER A 159 14.34 -12.01 14.50
CA SER A 159 14.53 -11.30 13.24
C SER A 159 13.29 -10.45 12.91
N LEU A 160 13.40 -9.56 11.94
CA LEU A 160 12.29 -8.72 11.51
C LEU A 160 11.11 -9.56 11.03
N GLY A 161 11.35 -10.59 10.22
CA GLY A 161 10.31 -11.49 9.71
C GLY A 161 9.62 -12.32 10.80
N GLU A 162 10.40 -12.90 11.71
CA GLU A 162 9.85 -13.65 12.85
C GLU A 162 9.00 -12.76 13.77
N ARG A 163 9.49 -11.53 14.02
CA ARG A 163 8.75 -10.56 14.80
C ARG A 163 7.45 -10.14 14.11
N MET A 164 7.47 -9.93 12.80
CA MET A 164 6.27 -9.57 12.04
C MET A 164 5.21 -10.67 12.08
N ARG A 165 5.61 -11.96 11.97
CA ARG A 165 4.70 -13.09 12.14
C ARG A 165 4.03 -13.08 13.52
N CYS A 166 4.81 -12.81 14.57
CA CYS A 166 4.28 -12.70 15.93
C CYS A 166 3.39 -11.46 16.11
N ASP A 167 3.73 -10.31 15.49
CA ASP A 167 2.91 -9.09 15.53
C ASP A 167 1.57 -9.28 14.81
N MET A 168 1.54 -10.01 13.69
CA MET A 168 0.31 -10.38 12.98
C MET A 168 -0.59 -11.25 13.85
N ALA A 169 -0.04 -12.30 14.45
CA ALA A 169 -0.78 -13.14 15.38
C ALA A 169 -1.35 -12.32 16.55
N ALA A 170 -0.52 -11.47 17.16
CA ALA A 170 -0.91 -10.58 18.26
C ALA A 170 -2.08 -9.66 17.91
N ALA A 171 -2.06 -9.06 16.71
CA ALA A 171 -3.14 -8.17 16.25
C ALA A 171 -4.48 -8.89 16.05
N LEU A 172 -4.47 -10.21 15.93
CA LEU A 172 -5.63 -11.03 15.61
C LEU A 172 -6.09 -11.94 16.76
N ILE A 173 -5.42 -11.92 17.92
CA ILE A 173 -5.78 -12.74 19.09
C ILE A 173 -7.26 -12.58 19.49
N HIS A 174 -7.79 -11.36 19.39
CA HIS A 174 -9.18 -11.03 19.75
C HIS A 174 -10.16 -11.06 18.58
N ASN A 175 -9.73 -11.57 17.41
CA ASN A 175 -10.54 -11.68 16.19
C ASN A 175 -11.27 -10.38 15.80
N PRO A 176 -10.53 -9.30 15.51
CA PRO A 176 -11.14 -8.03 15.18
C PRO A 176 -11.82 -8.06 13.80
N PRO A 177 -12.99 -7.43 13.63
CA PRO A 177 -13.63 -7.32 12.32
C PRO A 177 -12.90 -6.35 11.35
N LEU A 178 -11.93 -5.57 11.84
CA LEU A 178 -11.20 -4.58 11.06
C LEU A 178 -9.71 -4.60 11.42
N LEU A 179 -8.85 -4.71 10.40
CA LEU A 179 -7.40 -4.79 10.51
C LEU A 179 -6.74 -3.66 9.71
N PHE A 180 -5.90 -2.89 10.38
CA PHE A 180 -5.07 -1.86 9.77
C PHE A 180 -3.62 -2.31 9.72
N LEU A 181 -3.01 -2.29 8.53
CA LEU A 181 -1.65 -2.73 8.29
C LEU A 181 -0.86 -1.58 7.64
N ASP A 182 0.10 -1.03 8.38
CA ASP A 182 0.95 0.06 7.89
C ASP A 182 2.33 -0.50 7.53
N GLU A 183 2.55 -0.82 6.25
CA GLU A 183 3.77 -1.41 5.69
C GLU A 183 4.20 -2.74 6.33
N PRO A 184 3.33 -3.77 6.39
CA PRO A 184 3.59 -4.99 7.13
C PRO A 184 4.68 -5.89 6.52
N THR A 185 5.03 -5.70 5.26
CA THR A 185 5.99 -6.52 4.51
C THR A 185 7.35 -5.83 4.32
N ILE A 186 7.51 -4.61 4.87
CA ILE A 186 8.74 -3.84 4.72
C ILE A 186 9.95 -4.55 5.30
N GLY A 187 11.01 -4.69 4.49
CA GLY A 187 12.27 -5.30 4.92
C GLY A 187 12.22 -6.81 5.16
N LEU A 188 11.13 -7.47 4.78
CA LEU A 188 11.01 -8.93 4.81
C LEU A 188 11.61 -9.57 3.56
N ASP A 189 12.14 -10.78 3.72
CA ASP A 189 12.53 -11.63 2.59
C ASP A 189 11.29 -12.17 1.86
N LEU A 190 11.51 -12.78 0.68
CA LEU A 190 10.44 -13.27 -0.19
C LEU A 190 9.52 -14.28 0.51
N LEU A 191 10.10 -15.24 1.24
CA LEU A 191 9.32 -16.29 1.92
C LEU A 191 8.48 -15.72 3.06
N ALA A 192 9.05 -14.78 3.84
CA ALA A 192 8.31 -14.12 4.91
C ALA A 192 7.14 -13.30 4.34
N LYS A 193 7.34 -12.56 3.23
CA LYS A 193 6.28 -11.84 2.54
C LYS A 193 5.15 -12.77 2.09
N GLU A 194 5.51 -13.89 1.45
CA GLU A 194 4.53 -14.86 0.95
C GLU A 194 3.68 -15.45 2.08
N ASN A 195 4.30 -15.84 3.20
CA ASN A 195 3.57 -16.34 4.36
C ASN A 195 2.60 -15.29 4.94
N ILE A 196 3.01 -14.02 5.01
CA ILE A 196 2.14 -12.93 5.46
C ILE A 196 0.98 -12.72 4.49
N ARG A 197 1.23 -12.75 3.18
CA ARG A 197 0.17 -12.63 2.16
C ARG A 197 -0.85 -13.77 2.26
N GLN A 198 -0.37 -15.01 2.33
CA GLN A 198 -1.24 -16.16 2.49
C GLN A 198 -2.08 -16.05 3.76
N PHE A 199 -1.46 -15.68 4.87
CA PHE A 199 -2.16 -15.50 6.14
C PHE A 199 -3.25 -14.42 6.05
N LEU A 200 -2.97 -13.27 5.43
CA LEU A 200 -3.96 -12.20 5.25
C LEU A 200 -5.13 -12.64 4.37
N LYS A 201 -4.86 -13.38 3.28
CA LYS A 201 -5.92 -13.97 2.43
C LYS A 201 -6.84 -14.88 3.24
N GLU A 202 -6.27 -15.71 4.11
CA GLU A 202 -7.06 -16.60 4.96
C GLU A 202 -7.86 -15.84 6.01
N VAL A 203 -7.26 -14.86 6.68
CA VAL A 203 -7.96 -14.03 7.67
C VAL A 203 -9.16 -13.31 7.03
N ASN A 204 -8.99 -12.74 5.86
CA ASN A 204 -10.08 -12.08 5.15
C ASN A 204 -11.16 -13.08 4.71
N ARG A 205 -10.79 -14.22 4.07
CA ARG A 205 -11.75 -15.19 3.53
C ARG A 205 -12.51 -15.96 4.61
N ASN A 206 -11.82 -16.39 5.67
CA ASN A 206 -12.38 -17.28 6.67
C ASN A 206 -13.09 -16.54 7.82
N PHE A 207 -12.64 -15.34 8.16
CA PHE A 207 -13.21 -14.54 9.25
C PHE A 207 -13.98 -13.31 8.76
N GLY A 208 -13.92 -12.99 7.46
CA GLY A 208 -14.58 -11.80 6.91
C GLY A 208 -13.96 -10.50 7.42
N THR A 209 -12.71 -10.54 7.90
CA THR A 209 -12.02 -9.35 8.42
C THR A 209 -11.78 -8.36 7.31
N THR A 210 -12.24 -7.14 7.50
CA THR A 210 -11.92 -6.00 6.62
C THR A 210 -10.47 -5.59 6.80
N VAL A 211 -9.74 -5.37 5.73
CA VAL A 211 -8.30 -5.02 5.79
C VAL A 211 -8.03 -3.73 5.04
N LEU A 212 -7.39 -2.78 5.71
CA LEU A 212 -6.76 -1.62 5.07
C LEU A 212 -5.24 -1.79 5.13
N LEU A 213 -4.63 -1.98 3.97
CA LEU A 213 -3.20 -2.22 3.81
C LEU A 213 -2.51 -1.01 3.21
N THR A 214 -1.51 -0.43 3.90
CA THR A 214 -0.56 0.46 3.24
C THR A 214 0.70 -0.29 2.88
N THR A 215 1.20 -0.08 1.69
CA THR A 215 2.48 -0.62 1.23
C THR A 215 3.06 0.26 0.13
N HIS A 216 4.35 0.17 -0.10
CA HIS A 216 5.03 0.69 -1.27
C HIS A 216 5.39 -0.44 -2.26
N ASP A 217 5.16 -1.71 -1.87
CA ASP A 217 5.34 -2.89 -2.71
C ASP A 217 4.02 -3.19 -3.42
N LEU A 218 3.97 -2.91 -4.71
CA LEU A 218 2.75 -3.06 -5.52
C LEU A 218 2.39 -4.52 -5.75
N SER A 219 3.34 -5.45 -5.61
CA SER A 219 3.05 -6.88 -5.65
C SER A 219 2.15 -7.33 -4.50
N ASP A 220 2.27 -6.70 -3.32
CA ASP A 220 1.35 -6.95 -2.20
C ASP A 220 -0.09 -6.54 -2.57
N ILE A 221 -0.23 -5.41 -3.26
CA ILE A 221 -1.54 -4.92 -3.69
C ILE A 221 -2.15 -5.85 -4.72
N GLU A 222 -1.36 -6.24 -5.74
CA GLU A 222 -1.85 -7.13 -6.82
C GLU A 222 -2.32 -8.47 -6.30
N GLU A 223 -1.67 -8.99 -5.27
CA GLU A 223 -2.00 -10.28 -4.71
C GLU A 223 -3.11 -10.26 -3.67
N LEU A 224 -3.26 -9.16 -2.93
CA LEU A 224 -4.13 -9.10 -1.76
C LEU A 224 -5.41 -8.30 -2.00
N CYS A 225 -5.35 -7.25 -2.81
CA CYS A 225 -6.39 -6.22 -2.82
C CYS A 225 -7.22 -6.25 -4.10
N ASP A 226 -8.54 -6.26 -3.97
CA ASP A 226 -9.46 -6.08 -5.10
C ASP A 226 -9.71 -4.60 -5.41
N ARG A 227 -9.44 -3.70 -4.43
CA ARG A 227 -9.64 -2.26 -4.53
C ARG A 227 -8.39 -1.51 -4.09
N LEU A 228 -8.11 -0.41 -4.79
CA LEU A 228 -6.96 0.43 -4.55
C LEU A 228 -7.37 1.88 -4.37
N MET A 229 -6.84 2.52 -3.34
CA MET A 229 -6.86 3.97 -3.16
C MET A 229 -5.45 4.52 -3.33
N ILE A 230 -5.28 5.52 -4.21
CA ILE A 230 -4.00 6.21 -4.43
C ILE A 230 -4.07 7.59 -3.82
N ILE A 231 -3.15 7.89 -2.90
CA ILE A 231 -3.05 9.19 -2.25
C ILE A 231 -1.75 9.91 -2.66
N ASP A 232 -1.86 11.21 -2.96
CA ASP A 232 -0.70 12.10 -3.09
C ASP A 232 -1.00 13.45 -2.45
N ARG A 233 0.00 14.03 -1.78
CA ARG A 233 -0.10 15.34 -1.11
C ARG A 233 -1.36 15.49 -0.25
N GLY A 234 -1.72 14.41 0.44
CA GLY A 234 -2.87 14.36 1.33
C GLY A 234 -4.22 14.28 0.65
N ARG A 235 -4.32 14.01 -0.65
CA ARG A 235 -5.57 13.88 -1.41
C ARG A 235 -5.64 12.52 -2.10
N ILE A 236 -6.83 11.93 -2.17
CA ILE A 236 -7.06 10.73 -2.96
C ILE A 236 -7.10 11.16 -4.44
N LEU A 237 -6.27 10.51 -5.24
CA LEU A 237 -6.20 10.68 -6.69
C LEU A 237 -6.99 9.61 -7.42
N PHE A 238 -7.10 8.41 -6.85
CA PHE A 238 -7.87 7.30 -7.38
C PHE A 238 -8.46 6.51 -6.22
N ASP A 239 -9.68 6.04 -6.39
CA ASP A 239 -10.38 5.11 -5.50
C ASP A 239 -11.29 4.23 -6.35
N GLY A 240 -10.94 2.96 -6.50
CA GLY A 240 -11.69 2.03 -7.34
C GLY A 240 -11.12 0.63 -7.41
N PRO A 241 -11.80 -0.28 -8.15
CA PRO A 241 -11.32 -1.63 -8.37
C PRO A 241 -9.94 -1.67 -9.02
N LEU A 242 -9.09 -2.59 -8.57
CA LEU A 242 -7.75 -2.79 -9.14
C LEU A 242 -7.81 -3.15 -10.62
N ASP A 243 -8.80 -3.94 -11.02
CA ASP A 243 -9.01 -4.32 -12.42
C ASP A 243 -9.43 -3.13 -13.31
N GLU A 244 -10.07 -2.11 -12.76
CA GLU A 244 -10.35 -0.87 -13.49
C GLU A 244 -9.06 -0.14 -13.80
N LEU A 245 -8.18 0.01 -12.80
CA LEU A 245 -6.85 0.59 -12.99
C LEU A 245 -6.06 -0.22 -14.03
N LYS A 246 -6.02 -1.55 -13.91
CA LYS A 246 -5.36 -2.43 -14.90
C LYS A 246 -5.92 -2.24 -16.31
N ARG A 247 -7.25 -2.14 -16.48
CA ARG A 247 -7.87 -1.91 -17.80
C ARG A 247 -7.53 -0.56 -18.40
N MET A 248 -7.47 0.49 -17.58
CA MET A 248 -7.01 1.81 -18.03
C MET A 248 -5.59 1.77 -18.61
N LEU A 249 -4.79 0.78 -18.17
CA LEU A 249 -3.40 0.58 -18.59
C LEU A 249 -3.24 -0.30 -19.80
N TRP A 250 -4.11 -1.31 -19.90
CA TRP A 250 -4.07 -2.22 -21.04
C TRP A 250 -4.40 -1.53 -22.36
N ARG A 251 -4.87 -0.29 -22.34
CA ARG A 251 -5.00 0.54 -23.54
C ARG A 251 -3.64 0.79 -24.17
N GLN A 252 -2.60 1.07 -23.40
CA GLN A 252 -1.24 1.25 -23.94
C GLN A 252 -0.42 -0.03 -23.75
N THR A 253 -0.05 -0.65 -24.85
CA THR A 253 0.86 -1.80 -24.88
C THR A 253 2.22 -1.34 -25.36
N GLN A 254 3.26 -1.91 -24.78
CA GLN A 254 4.62 -1.69 -25.19
C GLN A 254 5.20 -2.98 -25.76
N ILE A 255 5.84 -2.87 -26.91
CA ILE A 255 6.62 -3.96 -27.52
C ILE A 255 8.07 -3.49 -27.53
N LYS A 256 8.92 -4.22 -26.83
CA LYS A 256 10.37 -4.05 -26.89
C LYS A 256 10.93 -5.09 -27.83
N PHE A 257 11.81 -4.71 -28.73
CA PHE A 257 12.46 -5.64 -29.63
C PHE A 257 13.93 -5.33 -29.81
N GLU A 258 14.72 -6.35 -30.04
CA GLU A 258 16.15 -6.28 -30.29
C GLU A 258 16.43 -6.60 -31.77
N LEU A 259 17.12 -5.71 -32.45
CA LEU A 259 17.57 -5.88 -33.82
C LEU A 259 18.69 -6.93 -33.86
N LYS A 260 18.78 -7.64 -34.98
CA LYS A 260 19.86 -8.59 -35.19
C LYS A 260 21.19 -7.89 -35.51
N ASP A 261 21.13 -6.71 -36.12
CA ASP A 261 22.28 -5.88 -36.53
C ASP A 261 21.95 -4.40 -36.43
N THR A 262 22.93 -3.60 -36.01
CA THR A 262 22.83 -2.14 -35.94
C THR A 262 22.61 -1.48 -37.31
N ALA A 263 23.04 -2.11 -38.39
CA ALA A 263 22.81 -1.62 -39.77
C ALA A 263 21.32 -1.46 -40.10
N GLN A 264 20.45 -2.17 -39.40
CA GLN A 264 18.99 -2.12 -39.62
C GLN A 264 18.30 -1.01 -38.80
N GLY A 265 19.03 -0.33 -37.92
CA GLY A 265 18.50 0.80 -37.11
C GLY A 265 17.87 1.88 -37.97
N ALA A 266 18.50 2.22 -39.14
CA ALA A 266 17.95 3.20 -40.06
C ALA A 266 16.57 2.84 -40.63
N ALA A 267 16.30 1.54 -40.86
CA ALA A 267 14.99 1.08 -41.33
C ALA A 267 13.91 1.24 -40.25
N ILE A 268 14.26 1.00 -38.98
CA ILE A 268 13.36 1.22 -37.87
C ILE A 268 13.17 2.73 -37.59
N GLU A 269 14.21 3.55 -37.74
CA GLU A 269 14.06 5.00 -37.61
C GLU A 269 13.12 5.59 -38.70
N ALA A 270 13.19 5.06 -39.91
CA ALA A 270 12.29 5.42 -41.00
C ALA A 270 10.88 4.84 -40.86
N PHE A 271 10.73 3.80 -40.03
CA PHE A 271 9.44 3.19 -39.75
C PHE A 271 8.51 4.17 -39.07
N ASN A 272 7.38 4.47 -39.68
CA ASN A 272 6.37 5.36 -39.15
C ASN A 272 4.99 4.71 -39.27
N LEU A 273 4.39 4.35 -38.12
CA LEU A 273 3.03 3.84 -38.05
C LEU A 273 2.22 4.88 -37.25
N PRO A 274 1.26 5.60 -37.87
CA PRO A 274 0.49 6.62 -37.17
C PRO A 274 -0.24 6.02 -35.95
N GLY A 275 -0.11 6.65 -34.79
CA GLY A 275 -0.67 6.13 -33.54
C GLY A 275 0.28 5.22 -32.76
N VAL A 276 1.47 4.89 -33.28
CA VAL A 276 2.49 4.11 -32.58
C VAL A 276 3.66 5.02 -32.18
N GLY A 277 3.89 5.16 -30.89
CA GLY A 277 5.04 5.83 -30.33
C GLY A 277 6.29 4.96 -30.48
N LYS A 278 7.45 5.59 -30.75
CA LYS A 278 8.74 4.91 -30.93
C LYS A 278 9.79 5.54 -30.04
N GLU A 279 10.52 4.71 -29.31
CA GLU A 279 11.63 5.10 -28.44
C GLU A 279 12.82 4.20 -28.71
N ARG A 280 14.00 4.78 -28.92
CA ARG A 280 15.26 4.03 -29.00
C ARG A 280 15.85 3.91 -27.61
N LEU A 281 16.07 2.70 -27.12
CA LEU A 281 16.63 2.44 -25.80
C LEU A 281 18.15 2.35 -25.82
N ASP A 282 18.68 1.68 -26.86
CA ASP A 282 20.11 1.58 -27.15
C ASP A 282 20.35 1.38 -28.65
N ASP A 283 21.56 0.94 -29.07
CA ASP A 283 21.92 0.78 -30.48
C ASP A 283 21.17 -0.33 -31.20
N LEU A 284 20.68 -1.32 -30.47
CA LEU A 284 19.98 -2.49 -31.02
C LEU A 284 18.54 -2.59 -30.53
N THR A 285 18.19 -1.88 -29.44
CA THR A 285 16.91 -2.08 -28.77
C THR A 285 15.99 -0.89 -28.95
N TYR A 286 14.77 -1.18 -29.36
CA TYR A 286 13.69 -0.22 -29.54
C TYR A 286 12.47 -0.62 -28.74
N ARG A 287 11.67 0.39 -28.36
CA ARG A 287 10.37 0.23 -27.74
C ARG A 287 9.31 0.91 -28.59
N LEU A 288 8.24 0.20 -28.90
CA LEU A 288 7.03 0.75 -29.51
C LEU A 288 5.91 0.78 -28.50
N SER A 289 5.18 1.88 -28.43
CA SER A 289 3.99 2.04 -27.59
C SER A 289 2.78 2.37 -28.45
N PHE A 290 1.67 1.70 -28.24
CA PHE A 290 0.44 1.88 -29.02
C PHE A 290 -0.81 1.59 -28.20
N ASP A 291 -1.94 2.15 -28.63
CA ASP A 291 -3.24 1.85 -28.06
C ASP A 291 -3.79 0.56 -28.63
N ARG A 292 -4.25 -0.36 -27.78
CA ARG A 292 -4.87 -1.64 -28.18
C ARG A 292 -6.21 -1.47 -28.87
N GLU A 293 -6.85 -0.33 -28.73
CA GLU A 293 -8.08 -0.02 -29.49
C GLU A 293 -7.75 0.22 -30.96
N ASP A 294 -6.54 0.75 -31.25
CA ASP A 294 -6.12 1.07 -32.61
C ASP A 294 -5.36 -0.08 -33.29
N PHE A 295 -4.53 -0.83 -32.50
CA PHE A 295 -3.66 -1.87 -33.03
C PHE A 295 -3.61 -3.11 -32.12
N THR A 296 -3.62 -4.29 -32.74
CA THR A 296 -3.24 -5.51 -32.00
C THR A 296 -1.72 -5.64 -31.92
N SER A 297 -1.21 -6.31 -30.88
CA SER A 297 0.24 -6.61 -30.79
C SER A 297 0.73 -7.37 -32.02
N GLY A 298 -0.08 -8.26 -32.58
CA GLY A 298 0.23 -9.02 -33.81
C GLY A 298 0.39 -8.13 -35.03
N ASP A 299 -0.42 -7.07 -35.16
CA ASP A 299 -0.31 -6.14 -36.31
C ASP A 299 0.98 -5.33 -36.20
N VAL A 300 1.30 -4.80 -35.02
CA VAL A 300 2.54 -4.04 -34.80
C VAL A 300 3.77 -4.93 -35.03
N ILE A 301 3.78 -6.14 -34.46
CA ILE A 301 4.88 -7.11 -34.67
C ILE A 301 5.06 -7.41 -36.15
N ARG A 302 3.99 -7.67 -36.91
CA ARG A 302 4.05 -7.96 -38.34
C ARG A 302 4.70 -6.82 -39.12
N HIS A 303 4.36 -5.59 -38.80
CA HIS A 303 4.98 -4.39 -39.41
C HIS A 303 6.46 -4.28 -39.07
N VAL A 304 6.84 -4.49 -37.83
CA VAL A 304 8.24 -4.42 -37.37
C VAL A 304 9.10 -5.50 -38.05
N VAL A 305 8.63 -6.77 -38.07
CA VAL A 305 9.35 -7.90 -38.71
C VAL A 305 9.45 -7.72 -40.22
N SER A 306 8.51 -7.04 -40.86
CA SER A 306 8.62 -6.70 -42.26
C SER A 306 9.62 -5.58 -42.56
N ALA A 307 9.94 -4.73 -41.61
CA ALA A 307 10.85 -3.60 -41.76
C ALA A 307 12.30 -3.95 -41.42
N ALA A 308 12.56 -4.88 -40.50
CA ALA A 308 13.89 -5.25 -40.04
C ALA A 308 13.96 -6.69 -39.55
N GLU A 309 15.18 -7.28 -39.57
CA GLU A 309 15.43 -8.59 -38.94
C GLU A 309 15.54 -8.41 -37.43
N ILE A 310 14.62 -9.08 -36.74
CA ILE A 310 14.50 -9.04 -35.28
C ILE A 310 15.21 -10.24 -34.67
N ARG A 311 15.97 -10.02 -33.62
CA ARG A 311 16.61 -11.06 -32.81
C ARG A 311 15.67 -11.59 -31.76
N ASP A 312 15.00 -10.68 -31.05
CA ASP A 312 14.06 -11.03 -29.96
C ASP A 312 12.95 -9.98 -29.82
N ILE A 313 11.78 -10.43 -29.33
CA ILE A 313 10.60 -9.58 -29.12
C ILE A 313 10.05 -9.87 -27.74
N PHE A 314 9.87 -8.80 -26.95
CA PHE A 314 9.24 -8.82 -25.65
C PHE A 314 7.97 -7.97 -25.68
N ILE A 315 6.84 -8.56 -25.32
CA ILE A 315 5.60 -7.81 -25.11
C ILE A 315 5.57 -7.43 -23.63
N GLU A 316 5.79 -6.16 -23.35
CA GLU A 316 5.75 -5.63 -21.99
C GLU A 316 4.34 -5.09 -21.74
N ALA A 317 3.61 -5.69 -20.80
CA ALA A 317 2.44 -5.04 -20.23
C ALA A 317 2.94 -3.95 -19.29
N GLU A 318 2.35 -2.77 -19.37
CA GLU A 318 2.69 -1.70 -18.43
C GLU A 318 2.39 -2.18 -17.00
N SER A 319 3.35 -2.06 -16.10
CA SER A 319 3.20 -2.49 -14.71
C SER A 319 2.35 -1.47 -13.92
N ILE A 320 1.68 -1.91 -12.86
CA ILE A 320 1.01 -0.97 -11.93
C ILE A 320 2.01 0.07 -11.41
N GLU A 321 3.31 -0.29 -11.30
CA GLU A 321 4.37 0.64 -10.89
C GLU A 321 4.55 1.81 -11.86
N ASP A 322 4.52 1.54 -13.16
CA ASP A 322 4.70 2.58 -14.17
C ASP A 322 3.55 3.56 -14.17
N ILE A 323 2.36 3.08 -13.83
CA ILE A 323 1.17 3.91 -13.73
C ILE A 323 1.19 4.78 -12.53
N VAL A 324 1.45 4.16 -11.39
CA VAL A 324 1.56 4.88 -10.12
C VAL A 324 2.65 5.95 -10.24
N LYS A 325 3.79 5.64 -10.89
CA LYS A 325 4.81 6.64 -11.21
C LYS A 325 4.27 7.77 -12.09
N ARG A 326 3.50 7.44 -13.13
CA ARG A 326 2.91 8.43 -14.05
C ARG A 326 1.91 9.33 -13.32
N ILE A 327 1.06 8.77 -12.47
CA ILE A 327 0.14 9.53 -11.61
C ILE A 327 0.93 10.52 -10.74
N TYR A 328 2.04 10.08 -10.14
CA TYR A 328 2.87 10.92 -9.26
C TYR A 328 3.66 12.00 -10.00
N THR A 329 4.07 11.77 -11.24
CA THR A 329 4.82 12.74 -12.04
C THR A 329 3.93 13.79 -12.72
N GLY A 330 2.63 13.79 -12.41
CA GLY A 330 1.67 14.73 -12.99
C GLY A 330 1.26 14.35 -14.42
N GLY A 331 1.52 13.11 -14.83
CA GLY A 331 0.98 12.55 -16.06
C GLY A 331 -0.54 12.53 -15.97
N THR A 332 -1.19 13.26 -16.88
CA THR A 332 -2.64 13.33 -16.97
C THR A 332 -3.14 11.96 -17.41
N ILE A 333 -3.86 11.24 -16.54
CA ILE A 333 -4.72 10.16 -16.98
C ILE A 333 -6.05 10.84 -17.32
N PRO A 334 -6.41 10.99 -18.61
CA PRO A 334 -7.56 11.77 -19.03
C PRO A 334 -8.89 11.30 -18.38
N GLU A 335 -8.93 10.04 -17.97
CA GLU A 335 -10.09 9.40 -17.37
C GLU A 335 -10.27 9.71 -15.87
N LEU A 336 -9.19 10.04 -15.14
CA LEU A 336 -9.27 10.47 -13.74
C LEU A 336 -9.79 11.91 -13.58
N GLN A 337 -9.82 12.72 -14.65
CA GLN A 337 -10.33 14.10 -14.62
C GLN A 337 -11.85 14.19 -14.89
N ARG A 338 -12.51 13.08 -15.22
CA ARG A 338 -13.95 13.06 -15.54
C ARG A 338 -14.85 12.64 -14.37
N ARG A 339 -14.28 12.47 -13.19
CA ARG A 339 -15.01 12.19 -11.92
C ARG A 339 -14.71 13.30 -10.88
#